data_b928d7ec0e39e68cb443cdc7aeeb95fc
#
_entry.id   b928d7ec0e39e68cb443cdc7aeeb95fc
#
_cell.length_a   1.000
_cell.length_b   1.000
_cell.length_c   1.000
_cell.angle_alpha   90.00
_cell.angle_beta   90.00
_cell.angle_gamma   90.00
#
_symmetry.space_group_name_H-M   'P 1'
#
loop_
_entity.id
_entity.type
_entity.pdbx_description
1 polymer ?
#
loop_
_entity_poly.entity_id
_entity_poly.type
_entity_poly.pdbx_seq_one_letter_code
_entity_poly.pdbx_strand_id
1 'polypeptide(L)'
;NGLKKEEWAIDEDINRKIIRHYTRESGVRNLEREISKIARKLVKKIDNKDKVNNSINDKDLKDLLGVQRFNYGEIEEENRVGVVTGLAWTEVGGEILKIESAVMPGKGKMEITGKLGDVMQESVKAAKSYIRSKSLDYGIIPPVFDKKDFHIHVPEGATPKDGPSAGVAMVTSIISAITEIPVNKNVAMTGEITLRGLVLPIGGLKEKLLAAHRAGIKKVLIPL
;
A
#
# COMPACT_ATOMS: atom_id res chain seq x y z
N ASN A 1 -15.62 -14.17 29.82
CA ASN A 1 -15.36 -15.36 28.98
C ASN A 1 -14.96 -16.61 29.79
N GLY A 2 -14.91 -16.54 31.13
CA GLY A 2 -14.63 -17.70 31.98
C GLY A 2 -13.16 -18.03 32.19
N LEU A 3 -12.23 -17.33 31.53
CA LEU A 3 -10.80 -17.51 31.72
C LEU A 3 -10.28 -16.69 32.92
N LYS A 4 -9.37 -17.26 33.69
CA LYS A 4 -8.65 -16.58 34.76
C LYS A 4 -7.45 -15.85 34.22
N LYS A 5 -6.94 -14.83 34.90
CA LYS A 5 -5.78 -14.05 34.47
C LYS A 5 -4.51 -14.87 34.28
N GLU A 6 -4.37 -15.95 35.02
CA GLU A 6 -3.22 -16.86 35.00
C GLU A 6 -3.27 -17.86 33.81
N GLU A 7 -4.44 -18.02 33.17
CA GLU A 7 -4.67 -19.04 32.14
C GLU A 7 -4.30 -18.54 30.75
N TRP A 8 -4.23 -17.24 30.53
CA TRP A 8 -3.81 -16.67 29.26
C TRP A 8 -3.32 -15.24 29.36
N ALA A 9 -2.41 -14.88 28.45
CA ALA A 9 -1.93 -13.52 28.28
C ALA A 9 -1.71 -13.22 26.81
N ILE A 10 -2.04 -12.00 26.42
CA ILE A 10 -1.68 -11.41 25.13
C ILE A 10 -0.70 -10.26 25.44
N ASP A 11 0.53 -10.38 24.99
CA ASP A 11 1.49 -9.30 25.11
C ASP A 11 1.24 -8.20 24.07
N GLU A 12 1.95 -7.09 24.19
CA GLU A 12 1.78 -5.93 23.30
C GLU A 12 2.13 -6.27 21.85
N ASP A 13 3.15 -7.09 21.61
CA ASP A 13 3.59 -7.47 20.29
C ASP A 13 2.51 -8.32 19.58
N ILE A 14 1.97 -9.31 20.27
CA ILE A 14 0.86 -10.14 19.77
C ILE A 14 -0.39 -9.29 19.52
N ASN A 15 -0.71 -8.35 20.41
CA ASN A 15 -1.83 -7.44 20.21
C ASN A 15 -1.65 -6.58 18.95
N ARG A 16 -0.45 -6.04 18.72
CA ARG A 16 -0.09 -5.31 17.50
C ARG A 16 -0.22 -6.18 16.25
N LYS A 17 0.16 -7.46 16.31
CA LYS A 17 0.00 -8.41 15.21
C LYS A 17 -1.48 -8.71 14.90
N ILE A 18 -2.32 -8.84 15.94
CA ILE A 18 -3.77 -8.97 15.74
C ILE A 18 -4.32 -7.74 15.01
N ILE A 19 -3.96 -6.53 15.46
CA ILE A 19 -4.37 -5.28 14.80
C ILE A 19 -3.91 -5.27 13.35
N ARG A 20 -2.65 -5.58 13.08
CA ARG A 20 -2.05 -5.50 11.74
C ARG A 20 -2.61 -6.52 10.76
N HIS A 21 -2.85 -7.75 11.19
CA HIS A 21 -3.09 -8.87 10.27
C HIS A 21 -4.51 -9.42 10.31
N TYR A 22 -5.30 -9.08 11.34
CA TYR A 22 -6.64 -9.65 11.51
C TYR A 22 -7.75 -8.60 11.59
N THR A 23 -7.41 -7.29 11.73
CA THR A 23 -8.39 -6.20 11.77
C THR A 23 -8.08 -5.12 10.74
N ARG A 24 -9.14 -4.44 10.26
CA ARG A 24 -9.04 -3.25 9.40
C ARG A 24 -10.24 -2.35 9.72
N GLU A 25 -10.02 -1.41 10.62
CA GLU A 25 -11.08 -0.54 11.16
C GLU A 25 -10.49 0.74 11.73
N SER A 26 -11.31 1.78 11.82
CA SER A 26 -10.95 3.04 12.49
C SER A 26 -11.18 3.04 13.99
N GLY A 27 -11.78 1.99 14.55
CA GLY A 27 -12.05 1.78 15.96
C GLY A 27 -11.37 0.53 16.53
N VAL A 28 -11.97 -0.10 17.51
CA VAL A 28 -11.45 -1.29 18.19
C VAL A 28 -12.46 -2.45 18.28
N ARG A 29 -13.61 -2.33 17.63
CA ARG A 29 -14.69 -3.32 17.74
C ARG A 29 -14.32 -4.67 17.14
N ASN A 30 -13.63 -4.69 16.00
CA ASN A 30 -13.17 -5.94 15.41
C ASN A 30 -11.99 -6.54 16.19
N LEU A 31 -11.11 -5.69 16.72
CA LEU A 31 -10.05 -6.13 17.64
C LEU A 31 -10.64 -6.87 18.85
N GLU A 32 -11.65 -6.28 19.50
CA GLU A 32 -12.36 -6.90 20.60
C GLU A 32 -13.01 -8.24 20.22
N ARG A 33 -13.58 -8.32 19.01
CA ARG A 33 -14.16 -9.57 18.47
C ARG A 33 -13.11 -10.65 18.23
N GLU A 34 -11.95 -10.31 17.67
CA GLU A 34 -10.88 -11.29 17.42
C GLU A 34 -10.26 -11.74 18.75
N ILE A 35 -10.04 -10.83 19.71
CA ILE A 35 -9.60 -11.21 21.07
C ILE A 35 -10.61 -12.12 21.75
N SER A 36 -11.91 -11.80 21.67
CA SER A 36 -12.99 -12.64 22.21
C SER A 36 -13.06 -14.02 21.54
N LYS A 37 -12.73 -14.11 20.25
CA LYS A 37 -12.64 -15.37 19.52
C LYS A 37 -11.47 -16.23 19.99
N ILE A 38 -10.31 -15.61 20.24
CA ILE A 38 -9.16 -16.27 20.86
C ILE A 38 -9.59 -16.87 22.22
N ALA A 39 -10.16 -16.02 23.09
CA ALA A 39 -10.59 -16.45 24.43
C ALA A 39 -11.54 -17.65 24.39
N ARG A 40 -12.57 -17.62 23.52
CA ARG A 40 -13.52 -18.75 23.38
C ARG A 40 -12.84 -20.03 22.91
N LYS A 41 -11.88 -19.94 22.00
CA LYS A 41 -11.16 -21.14 21.52
C LYS A 41 -10.22 -21.69 22.60
N LEU A 42 -9.60 -20.82 23.41
CA LEU A 42 -8.79 -21.25 24.55
C LEU A 42 -9.62 -21.97 25.61
N VAL A 43 -10.79 -21.43 25.98
CA VAL A 43 -11.74 -22.11 26.89
C VAL A 43 -12.04 -23.53 26.39
N LYS A 44 -12.37 -23.67 25.11
CA LYS A 44 -12.65 -24.98 24.52
C LYS A 44 -11.45 -25.94 24.58
N LYS A 45 -10.23 -25.45 24.34
CA LYS A 45 -9.00 -26.26 24.45
C LYS A 45 -8.77 -26.71 25.90
N ILE A 46 -8.94 -25.80 26.88
CA ILE A 46 -8.79 -26.11 28.31
C ILE A 46 -9.81 -27.15 28.75
N ASP A 47 -11.06 -26.99 28.33
CA ASP A 47 -12.14 -27.96 28.64
C ASP A 47 -11.85 -29.34 28.07
N ASN A 48 -11.29 -29.41 26.88
CA ASN A 48 -10.82 -30.64 26.25
C ASN A 48 -9.54 -31.23 26.85
N LYS A 49 -8.94 -30.57 27.86
CA LYS A 49 -7.65 -30.93 28.47
C LYS A 49 -6.46 -30.91 27.48
N ASP A 50 -6.56 -30.11 26.44
CA ASP A 50 -5.44 -29.86 25.54
C ASP A 50 -4.36 -29.02 26.25
N LYS A 51 -3.10 -29.20 25.86
CA LYS A 51 -2.02 -28.30 26.33
C LYS A 51 -2.21 -26.91 25.76
N VAL A 52 -2.41 -25.94 26.62
CA VAL A 52 -2.53 -24.53 26.28
C VAL A 52 -1.33 -23.77 26.87
N ASN A 53 -0.67 -22.96 26.07
CA ASN A 53 0.36 -22.04 26.56
C ASN A 53 -0.32 -20.84 27.23
N ASN A 54 0.16 -20.46 28.40
CA ASN A 54 -0.38 -19.27 29.11
C ASN A 54 -0.06 -17.95 28.36
N SER A 55 0.95 -17.93 27.50
CA SER A 55 1.27 -16.79 26.62
C SER A 55 1.07 -17.19 25.17
N ILE A 56 0.31 -16.38 24.44
CA ILE A 56 0.00 -16.61 23.02
C ILE A 56 1.21 -16.17 22.18
N ASN A 57 1.63 -17.02 21.24
CA ASN A 57 2.68 -16.73 20.28
C ASN A 57 2.15 -16.71 18.84
N ASP A 58 3.03 -16.44 17.85
CA ASP A 58 2.65 -16.33 16.43
C ASP A 58 2.02 -17.61 15.85
N LYS A 59 2.49 -18.77 16.31
CA LYS A 59 1.93 -20.05 15.87
C LYS A 59 0.52 -20.22 16.42
N ASP A 60 0.34 -19.87 17.68
CA ASP A 60 -0.98 -19.91 18.33
C ASP A 60 -1.97 -18.96 17.63
N LEU A 61 -1.52 -17.78 17.16
CA LEU A 61 -2.38 -16.86 16.39
C LEU A 61 -2.93 -17.51 15.11
N LYS A 62 -2.09 -18.20 14.34
CA LYS A 62 -2.54 -18.91 13.13
C LYS A 62 -3.56 -20.01 13.45
N ASP A 63 -3.33 -20.76 14.52
CA ASP A 63 -4.26 -21.82 14.95
C ASP A 63 -5.58 -21.24 15.45
N LEU A 64 -5.52 -20.13 16.17
CA LEU A 64 -6.70 -19.54 16.82
C LEU A 64 -7.49 -18.63 15.86
N LEU A 65 -6.85 -17.85 15.01
CA LEU A 65 -7.48 -16.87 14.11
C LEU A 65 -7.52 -17.30 12.64
N GLY A 66 -6.68 -18.26 12.25
CA GLY A 66 -6.51 -18.70 10.87
C GLY A 66 -5.43 -17.91 10.13
N VAL A 67 -5.46 -17.92 8.80
CA VAL A 67 -4.52 -17.17 7.98
C VAL A 67 -4.68 -15.65 8.17
N GLN A 68 -3.59 -14.95 8.06
CA GLN A 68 -3.58 -13.48 8.07
C GLN A 68 -4.47 -12.95 6.95
N ARG A 69 -5.34 -12.00 7.28
CA ARG A 69 -6.31 -11.42 6.33
C ARG A 69 -5.79 -10.16 5.67
N PHE A 70 -4.91 -9.44 6.35
CA PHE A 70 -4.40 -8.16 5.91
C PHE A 70 -2.89 -8.16 5.99
N ASN A 71 -2.25 -7.77 4.89
CA ASN A 71 -0.84 -7.42 4.83
C ASN A 71 -0.77 -5.92 4.60
N TYR A 72 -0.41 -5.16 5.63
CA TYR A 72 -0.19 -3.73 5.47
C TYR A 72 1.15 -3.53 4.79
N GLY A 73 1.06 -3.23 3.50
CA GLY A 73 2.09 -2.66 2.65
C GLY A 73 3.52 -3.08 2.98
N GLU A 74 3.98 -4.15 2.39
CA GLU A 74 5.40 -4.47 2.39
C GLU A 74 6.09 -3.59 1.35
N ILE A 75 7.13 -2.89 1.76
CA ILE A 75 8.02 -2.21 0.80
C ILE A 75 8.74 -3.28 -0.03
N GLU A 76 9.14 -2.92 -1.23
CA GLU A 76 9.96 -3.81 -2.07
C GLU A 76 11.25 -4.20 -1.34
N GLU A 77 11.73 -5.41 -1.58
CA GLU A 77 13.00 -5.88 -1.03
C GLU A 77 14.20 -5.22 -1.71
N GLU A 78 14.01 -4.81 -2.99
CA GLU A 78 15.04 -4.20 -3.83
C GLU A 78 14.52 -2.96 -4.54
N ASN A 79 15.44 -2.14 -5.04
CA ASN A 79 15.12 -1.05 -5.96
C ASN A 79 14.68 -1.63 -7.30
N ARG A 80 13.53 -1.24 -7.80
CA ARG A 80 12.96 -1.79 -9.05
C ARG A 80 12.65 -0.71 -10.07
N VAL A 81 12.83 -1.06 -11.33
CA VAL A 81 12.42 -0.24 -12.46
C VAL A 81 10.90 -0.23 -12.57
N GLY A 82 10.32 0.94 -12.75
CA GLY A 82 8.88 1.12 -12.93
C GLY A 82 8.04 0.93 -11.67
N VAL A 83 8.63 0.63 -10.52
CA VAL A 83 7.90 0.39 -9.27
C VAL A 83 8.11 1.53 -8.29
N VAL A 84 7.02 2.17 -7.86
CA VAL A 84 7.05 3.34 -6.97
C VAL A 84 6.10 3.13 -5.81
N THR A 85 6.51 3.54 -4.63
CA THR A 85 5.66 3.60 -3.45
C THR A 85 4.95 4.96 -3.39
N GLY A 86 3.65 4.97 -3.66
CA GLY A 86 2.75 6.07 -3.36
C GLY A 86 2.11 5.92 -1.98
N LEU A 87 1.30 6.90 -1.60
CA LEU A 87 0.58 6.91 -0.33
C LEU A 87 -0.88 7.25 -0.57
N ALA A 88 -1.77 6.47 0.02
CA ALA A 88 -3.21 6.66 -0.03
C ALA A 88 -3.78 6.95 1.36
N TRP A 89 -4.89 7.65 1.39
CA TRP A 89 -5.74 7.82 2.56
C TRP A 89 -7.03 7.04 2.37
N THR A 90 -7.49 6.37 3.42
CA THR A 90 -8.76 5.66 3.47
C THR A 90 -9.50 5.99 4.77
N GLU A 91 -10.78 5.66 4.85
CA GLU A 91 -11.59 5.86 6.07
C GLU A 91 -11.02 5.11 7.31
N VAL A 92 -10.18 4.11 7.08
CA VAL A 92 -9.53 3.32 8.14
C VAL A 92 -8.07 3.73 8.39
N GLY A 93 -7.61 4.79 7.74
CA GLY A 93 -6.26 5.34 7.92
C GLY A 93 -5.45 5.42 6.63
N GLY A 94 -4.16 5.67 6.76
CA GLY A 94 -3.25 5.71 5.62
C GLY A 94 -2.78 4.31 5.19
N GLU A 95 -2.53 4.16 3.90
CA GLU A 95 -2.02 2.94 3.28
C GLU A 95 -0.89 3.24 2.31
N ILE A 96 0.00 2.28 2.12
CA ILE A 96 0.97 2.28 1.02
C ILE A 96 0.23 1.91 -0.26
N LEU A 97 0.53 2.64 -1.32
CA LEU A 97 0.03 2.40 -2.65
C LEU A 97 1.20 2.01 -3.57
N LYS A 98 1.31 0.76 -3.92
CA LYS A 98 2.28 0.31 -4.91
C LYS A 98 1.79 0.70 -6.31
N ILE A 99 2.64 1.32 -7.10
CA ILE A 99 2.37 1.69 -8.49
C ILE A 99 3.42 1.03 -9.36
N GLU A 100 2.98 0.25 -10.31
CA GLU A 100 3.84 -0.49 -11.24
C GLU A 100 3.59 0.03 -12.66
N SER A 101 4.66 0.35 -13.37
CA SER A 101 4.62 0.75 -14.79
C SER A 101 5.47 -0.19 -15.62
N ALA A 102 4.91 -0.69 -16.71
CA ALA A 102 5.60 -1.47 -17.73
C ALA A 102 5.55 -0.76 -19.07
N VAL A 103 6.62 -0.88 -19.83
CA VAL A 103 6.75 -0.35 -21.19
C VAL A 103 7.06 -1.50 -22.13
N MET A 104 6.30 -1.62 -23.22
CA MET A 104 6.41 -2.70 -24.17
C MET A 104 6.32 -2.18 -25.62
N PRO A 105 6.81 -2.91 -26.63
CA PRO A 105 6.61 -2.52 -28.04
C PRO A 105 5.13 -2.34 -28.35
N GLY A 106 4.78 -1.25 -29.05
CA GLY A 106 3.38 -0.93 -29.33
C GLY A 106 3.19 0.31 -30.19
N LYS A 107 2.06 0.99 -30.01
CA LYS A 107 1.63 2.14 -30.81
C LYS A 107 1.22 3.35 -29.95
N GLY A 108 1.74 3.47 -28.74
CA GLY A 108 1.45 4.58 -27.83
C GLY A 108 0.19 4.38 -26.97
N LYS A 109 -0.36 3.17 -26.89
CA LYS A 109 -1.50 2.89 -26.00
C LYS A 109 -1.11 3.08 -24.53
N MET A 110 -2.11 3.46 -23.71
CA MET A 110 -2.01 3.49 -22.26
C MET A 110 -3.05 2.54 -21.69
N GLU A 111 -2.61 1.49 -21.04
CA GLU A 111 -3.48 0.59 -20.28
C GLU A 111 -3.39 0.92 -18.78
N ILE A 112 -4.52 0.84 -18.11
CA ILE A 112 -4.63 1.15 -16.67
C ILE A 112 -5.43 0.04 -16.01
N THR A 113 -4.86 -0.59 -14.99
CA THR A 113 -5.51 -1.65 -14.23
C THR A 113 -5.35 -1.45 -12.72
N GLY A 114 -6.21 -2.09 -11.90
CA GLY A 114 -6.18 -1.98 -10.44
C GLY A 114 -7.44 -1.34 -9.83
N LYS A 115 -8.57 -1.32 -10.57
CA LYS A 115 -9.84 -0.69 -10.15
C LYS A 115 -9.67 0.77 -9.71
N LEU A 116 -9.02 1.55 -10.56
CA LEU A 116 -8.83 2.98 -10.33
C LEU A 116 -10.12 3.73 -10.69
N GLY A 117 -10.54 4.62 -9.81
CA GLY A 117 -11.63 5.56 -10.05
C GLY A 117 -11.25 6.62 -11.10
N ASP A 118 -12.24 7.40 -11.52
CA ASP A 118 -12.10 8.32 -12.65
C ASP A 118 -11.02 9.38 -12.41
N VAL A 119 -10.95 9.96 -11.20
CA VAL A 119 -9.96 10.98 -10.84
C VAL A 119 -8.53 10.42 -10.92
N MET A 120 -8.33 9.20 -10.47
CA MET A 120 -7.02 8.55 -10.53
C MET A 120 -6.63 8.18 -11.97
N GLN A 121 -7.59 7.78 -12.81
CA GLN A 121 -7.35 7.56 -14.24
C GLN A 121 -7.00 8.86 -14.98
N GLU A 122 -7.63 9.98 -14.62
CA GLU A 122 -7.27 11.30 -15.13
C GLU A 122 -5.85 11.70 -14.71
N SER A 123 -5.45 11.42 -13.48
CA SER A 123 -4.07 11.62 -13.01
C SER A 123 -3.04 10.85 -13.84
N VAL A 124 -3.34 9.62 -14.26
CA VAL A 124 -2.47 8.84 -15.16
C VAL A 124 -2.35 9.52 -16.53
N LYS A 125 -3.46 10.02 -17.08
CA LYS A 125 -3.47 10.73 -18.38
C LYS A 125 -2.68 12.04 -18.28
N ALA A 126 -2.85 12.81 -17.19
CA ALA A 126 -2.10 14.02 -16.93
C ALA A 126 -0.61 13.75 -16.78
N ALA A 127 -0.23 12.70 -16.04
CA ALA A 127 1.15 12.26 -15.90
C ALA A 127 1.80 11.94 -17.26
N LYS A 128 1.13 11.15 -18.12
CA LYS A 128 1.62 10.84 -19.48
C LYS A 128 1.81 12.11 -20.31
N SER A 129 0.85 13.02 -20.29
CA SER A 129 0.91 14.27 -21.04
C SER A 129 2.06 15.15 -20.58
N TYR A 130 2.25 15.28 -19.26
CA TYR A 130 3.36 16.00 -18.67
C TYR A 130 4.71 15.40 -19.09
N ILE A 131 4.91 14.10 -18.95
CA ILE A 131 6.15 13.43 -19.31
C ILE A 131 6.45 13.64 -20.81
N ARG A 132 5.42 13.50 -21.67
CA ARG A 132 5.57 13.71 -23.13
C ARG A 132 5.99 15.14 -23.44
N SER A 133 5.43 16.15 -22.76
CA SER A 133 5.76 17.56 -22.98
C SER A 133 7.17 17.92 -22.48
N LYS A 134 7.71 17.18 -21.52
CA LYS A 134 9.01 17.39 -20.89
C LYS A 134 10.01 16.26 -21.16
N SER A 135 9.74 15.45 -22.18
CA SER A 135 10.51 14.24 -22.43
C SER A 135 12.00 14.46 -22.59
N LEU A 136 12.41 15.53 -23.27
CA LEU A 136 13.82 15.85 -23.49
C LEU A 136 14.53 16.24 -22.18
N ASP A 137 13.84 16.88 -21.24
CA ASP A 137 14.39 17.23 -19.93
C ASP A 137 14.76 15.97 -19.12
N TYR A 138 14.10 14.84 -19.41
CA TYR A 138 14.35 13.52 -18.81
C TYR A 138 15.23 12.60 -19.67
N GLY A 139 15.81 13.10 -20.78
CA GLY A 139 16.57 12.28 -21.71
C GLY A 139 15.73 11.29 -22.51
N ILE A 140 14.40 11.49 -22.58
CA ILE A 140 13.46 10.61 -23.29
C ILE A 140 13.24 11.13 -24.69
N ILE A 141 13.58 10.32 -25.70
CA ILE A 141 13.38 10.67 -27.10
C ILE A 141 11.90 10.50 -27.48
N PRO A 142 11.23 11.55 -28.04
CA PRO A 142 9.79 11.55 -28.31
C PRO A 142 9.20 10.34 -29.03
N PRO A 143 9.86 9.70 -30.02
CA PRO A 143 9.32 8.50 -30.68
C PRO A 143 8.97 7.34 -29.77
N VAL A 144 9.45 7.30 -28.53
CA VAL A 144 9.08 6.27 -27.55
C VAL A 144 7.57 6.26 -27.30
N PHE A 145 6.93 7.43 -27.29
CA PHE A 145 5.49 7.56 -27.02
C PHE A 145 4.59 7.06 -28.16
N ASP A 146 5.13 6.88 -29.33
CA ASP A 146 4.40 6.40 -30.51
C ASP A 146 4.78 4.95 -30.88
N LYS A 147 5.90 4.44 -30.35
CA LYS A 147 6.42 3.09 -30.64
C LYS A 147 6.36 2.12 -29.45
N LYS A 148 5.92 2.60 -28.29
CA LYS A 148 5.79 1.80 -27.08
C LYS A 148 4.39 1.96 -26.50
N ASP A 149 3.83 0.86 -26.02
CA ASP A 149 2.64 0.87 -25.16
C ASP A 149 3.06 0.92 -23.70
N PHE A 150 2.20 1.49 -22.87
CA PHE A 150 2.41 1.72 -21.46
C PHE A 150 1.32 1.03 -20.68
N HIS A 151 1.68 0.29 -19.67
CA HIS A 151 0.72 -0.31 -18.75
C HIS A 151 1.03 0.17 -17.31
N ILE A 152 0.04 0.79 -16.68
CA ILE A 152 0.11 1.17 -15.27
C ILE A 152 -0.82 0.26 -14.50
N HIS A 153 -0.27 -0.40 -13.50
CA HIS A 153 -0.99 -1.28 -12.62
C HIS A 153 -0.85 -0.83 -11.17
N VAL A 154 -1.98 -0.78 -10.46
CA VAL A 154 -1.99 -0.57 -9.02
C VAL A 154 -2.56 -1.82 -8.37
N PRO A 155 -1.73 -2.69 -7.79
CA PRO A 155 -2.16 -3.94 -7.18
C PRO A 155 -3.26 -3.78 -6.13
N GLU A 156 -3.79 -4.90 -5.64
CA GLU A 156 -4.91 -4.96 -4.67
C GLU A 156 -6.24 -4.42 -5.21
N GLY A 157 -6.62 -4.87 -6.41
CA GLY A 157 -7.88 -4.48 -7.08
C GLY A 157 -9.17 -4.82 -6.33
N ALA A 158 -9.11 -5.51 -5.20
CA ALA A 158 -10.26 -5.74 -4.32
C ALA A 158 -10.74 -4.46 -3.62
N THR A 159 -9.83 -3.49 -3.40
CA THR A 159 -10.15 -2.19 -2.81
C THR A 159 -10.14 -1.13 -3.90
N PRO A 160 -11.26 -0.47 -4.21
CA PRO A 160 -11.28 0.66 -5.14
C PRO A 160 -10.36 1.77 -4.66
N LYS A 161 -9.63 2.38 -5.61
CA LYS A 161 -8.70 3.47 -5.33
C LYS A 161 -9.07 4.65 -6.21
N ASP A 162 -9.17 5.84 -5.60
CA ASP A 162 -9.45 7.07 -6.33
C ASP A 162 -8.74 8.27 -5.70
N GLY A 163 -8.67 9.36 -6.44
CA GLY A 163 -8.08 10.62 -6.02
C GLY A 163 -6.81 10.99 -6.78
N PRO A 164 -6.44 12.29 -6.78
CA PRO A 164 -5.35 12.83 -7.59
C PRO A 164 -3.97 12.68 -6.96
N SER A 165 -3.89 12.32 -5.68
CA SER A 165 -2.66 12.40 -4.87
C SER A 165 -1.56 11.40 -5.24
N ALA A 166 -1.81 10.48 -6.15
CA ALA A 166 -0.82 9.55 -6.70
C ALA A 166 -0.09 10.08 -7.95
N GLY A 167 -0.43 11.26 -8.44
CA GLY A 167 0.06 11.81 -9.70
C GLY A 167 1.59 11.85 -9.80
N VAL A 168 2.28 12.36 -8.77
CA VAL A 168 3.75 12.39 -8.75
C VAL A 168 4.37 10.99 -8.77
N ALA A 169 3.76 10.03 -8.09
CA ALA A 169 4.22 8.64 -8.08
C ALA A 169 4.02 7.97 -9.45
N MET A 170 2.93 8.28 -10.15
CA MET A 170 2.68 7.81 -11.52
C MET A 170 3.69 8.39 -12.51
N VAL A 171 4.00 9.70 -12.44
CA VAL A 171 5.06 10.30 -13.23
C VAL A 171 6.39 9.59 -13.02
N THR A 172 6.77 9.39 -11.77
CA THR A 172 8.04 8.75 -11.41
C THR A 172 8.10 7.30 -11.90
N SER A 173 7.02 6.53 -11.78
CA SER A 173 6.99 5.13 -12.23
C SER A 173 7.08 5.01 -13.76
N ILE A 174 6.41 5.89 -14.50
CA ILE A 174 6.46 5.91 -15.96
C ILE A 174 7.87 6.31 -16.44
N ILE A 175 8.45 7.37 -15.88
CA ILE A 175 9.82 7.80 -16.22
C ILE A 175 10.81 6.68 -15.93
N SER A 176 10.73 6.08 -14.76
CA SER A 176 11.57 4.94 -14.37
C SER A 176 11.46 3.79 -15.38
N ALA A 177 10.24 3.43 -15.79
CA ALA A 177 10.01 2.35 -16.77
C ALA A 177 10.56 2.66 -18.17
N ILE A 178 10.52 3.94 -18.59
CA ILE A 178 11.06 4.37 -19.90
C ILE A 178 12.59 4.42 -19.88
N THR A 179 13.17 4.95 -18.80
CA THR A 179 14.62 5.18 -18.66
C THR A 179 15.37 3.98 -18.13
N GLU A 180 14.65 2.96 -17.67
CA GLU A 180 15.22 1.75 -17.01
C GLU A 180 16.03 2.08 -15.74
N ILE A 181 15.78 3.27 -15.13
CA ILE A 181 16.42 3.67 -13.88
C ILE A 181 15.55 3.20 -12.71
N PRO A 182 16.08 2.35 -11.81
CA PRO A 182 15.31 1.83 -10.70
C PRO A 182 14.98 2.90 -9.66
N VAL A 183 13.80 2.81 -9.07
CA VAL A 183 13.35 3.71 -8.00
C VAL A 183 13.80 3.17 -6.64
N ASN A 184 14.22 4.08 -5.76
CA ASN A 184 14.66 3.72 -4.42
C ASN A 184 13.46 3.24 -3.58
N LYS A 185 13.51 2.00 -3.12
CA LYS A 185 12.49 1.34 -2.29
C LYS A 185 12.18 2.06 -0.97
N ASN A 186 13.13 2.79 -0.43
CA ASN A 186 12.98 3.51 0.84
C ASN A 186 12.32 4.89 0.70
N VAL A 187 11.91 5.25 -0.53
CA VAL A 187 11.26 6.53 -0.83
C VAL A 187 9.80 6.30 -1.18
N ALA A 188 8.91 7.01 -0.50
CA ALA A 188 7.51 7.12 -0.91
C ALA A 188 7.20 8.56 -1.31
N MET A 189 6.11 8.75 -2.04
CA MET A 189 5.71 10.07 -2.48
C MET A 189 4.20 10.23 -2.57
N THR A 190 3.74 11.47 -2.43
CA THR A 190 2.33 11.83 -2.61
C THR A 190 2.24 13.26 -3.12
N GLY A 191 1.34 13.52 -4.03
CA GLY A 191 1.12 14.83 -4.63
C GLY A 191 0.31 14.73 -5.91
N GLU A 192 -0.55 15.69 -6.15
CA GLU A 192 -1.24 15.84 -7.43
C GLU A 192 -0.29 16.53 -8.42
N ILE A 193 -0.23 16.00 -9.65
CA ILE A 193 0.60 16.57 -10.72
C ILE A 193 -0.22 17.41 -11.68
N THR A 194 0.25 18.58 -12.03
CA THR A 194 -0.33 19.40 -13.10
C THR A 194 0.38 19.16 -14.44
N LEU A 195 -0.24 19.59 -15.54
CA LEU A 195 0.38 19.53 -16.88
C LEU A 195 1.65 20.39 -17.00
N ARG A 196 1.87 21.32 -16.07
CA ARG A 196 3.08 22.16 -16.00
C ARG A 196 4.16 21.59 -15.07
N GLY A 197 3.87 20.47 -14.39
CA GLY A 197 4.80 19.81 -13.48
C GLY A 197 4.76 20.37 -12.05
N LEU A 198 3.76 21.19 -11.70
CA LEU A 198 3.57 21.61 -10.32
C LEU A 198 2.99 20.44 -9.52
N VAL A 199 3.47 20.29 -8.30
CA VAL A 199 2.95 19.28 -7.36
C VAL A 199 2.06 20.00 -6.35
N LEU A 200 0.77 19.74 -6.42
CA LEU A 200 -0.24 20.39 -5.60
C LEU A 200 -0.43 19.68 -4.25
N PRO A 201 -0.84 20.42 -3.20
CA PRO A 201 -1.19 19.88 -1.89
C PRO A 201 -2.29 18.81 -1.97
N ILE A 202 -2.28 17.91 -0.99
CA ILE A 202 -3.19 16.76 -0.92
C ILE A 202 -3.78 16.61 0.48
N GLY A 203 -4.90 15.90 0.58
CA GLY A 203 -5.53 15.54 1.84
C GLY A 203 -4.89 14.32 2.52
N GLY A 204 -5.17 14.17 3.83
CA GLY A 204 -4.77 12.99 4.60
C GLY A 204 -3.25 12.84 4.79
N LEU A 205 -2.50 13.93 4.82
CA LEU A 205 -1.03 13.87 4.93
C LEU A 205 -0.57 13.17 6.20
N LYS A 206 -1.21 13.44 7.34
CA LYS A 206 -0.89 12.80 8.61
C LYS A 206 -1.01 11.28 8.53
N GLU A 207 -2.12 10.78 8.04
CA GLU A 207 -2.40 9.36 7.89
C GLU A 207 -1.42 8.70 6.90
N LYS A 208 -1.11 9.38 5.81
CA LYS A 208 -0.13 8.94 4.80
C LYS A 208 1.27 8.80 5.39
N LEU A 209 1.71 9.79 6.18
CA LEU A 209 3.02 9.75 6.85
C LEU A 209 3.09 8.63 7.90
N LEU A 210 2.02 8.41 8.65
CA LEU A 210 1.93 7.29 9.59
C LEU A 210 1.99 5.93 8.88
N ALA A 211 1.36 5.80 7.71
CA ALA A 211 1.45 4.59 6.90
C ALA A 211 2.88 4.36 6.37
N ALA A 212 3.53 5.39 5.87
CA ALA A 212 4.92 5.33 5.42
C ALA A 212 5.86 4.92 6.55
N HIS A 213 5.73 5.53 7.73
CA HIS A 213 6.50 5.18 8.91
C HIS A 213 6.29 3.72 9.33
N ARG A 214 5.04 3.29 9.41
CA ARG A 214 4.66 1.90 9.77
C ARG A 214 5.25 0.87 8.81
N ALA A 215 5.38 1.22 7.53
CA ALA A 215 5.98 0.38 6.50
C ALA A 215 7.52 0.40 6.48
N GLY A 216 8.15 1.26 7.25
CA GLY A 216 9.61 1.39 7.28
C GLY A 216 10.22 2.27 6.19
N ILE A 217 9.40 3.07 5.49
CA ILE A 217 9.87 4.08 4.53
C ILE A 217 10.79 5.08 5.24
N LYS A 218 11.90 5.43 4.59
CA LYS A 218 12.93 6.32 5.15
C LYS A 218 12.76 7.79 4.75
N LYS A 219 12.18 8.03 3.57
CA LYS A 219 11.98 9.38 3.03
C LYS A 219 10.61 9.48 2.35
N VAL A 220 9.89 10.54 2.62
CA VAL A 220 8.61 10.84 1.95
C VAL A 220 8.75 12.18 1.23
N LEU A 221 8.45 12.20 -0.07
CA LEU A 221 8.34 13.42 -0.87
C LEU A 221 6.88 13.89 -0.80
N ILE A 222 6.71 15.15 -0.40
CA ILE A 222 5.40 15.79 -0.22
C ILE A 222 5.35 17.11 -0.97
N PRO A 223 4.17 17.63 -1.31
CA PRO A 223 4.02 18.99 -1.80
C PRO A 223 4.52 20.01 -0.78
N LEU A 224 5.00 21.15 -1.29
CA LEU A 224 5.41 22.30 -0.47
C LEU A 224 4.19 23.07 0.04
#